data_953ca34af35464d4f9f98a54a5288aa6
#
_entry.id   953ca34af35464d4f9f98a54a5288aa6
#
_cell.length_a   1.000
_cell.length_b   1.000
_cell.length_c   1.000
_cell.angle_alpha   90.00
_cell.angle_beta   90.00
_cell.angle_gamma   90.00
#
_symmetry.space_group_name_H-M   'P 1'
#
loop_
_entity.id
_entity.type
_entity.pdbx_description
1 polymer ?
#
loop_
_entity_poly.entity_id
_entity_poly.type
_entity_poly.pdbx_seq_one_letter_code
_entity_poly.pdbx_strand_id
1 'polypeptide(L)'
;VRQCQSEKQLVFLACHCTHLALSLPYMAGIYIHIPFCKQKCIYCDFYSIVNPRLVDAFVAAVPLELERRIGEIGAQAADTIYIGGGTPSVLSASPLKAVVSALTAHVPMSQIREFTIEVNPDDVNLGLCRHLCDIGVSRISMGVQSFSDDELRVINRRHSAAGAIEAFNCLRKSGF
;
A
#
# COMPACT_ATOMS: atom_id res chain seq x y z
N VAL A 1 24.01 13.07 -20.16
CA VAL A 1 22.77 13.50 -19.46
C VAL A 1 21.65 13.42 -20.49
N ARG A 2 20.88 12.33 -20.53
CA ARG A 2 19.68 12.20 -21.36
C ARG A 2 18.48 12.40 -20.45
N GLN A 3 17.66 13.40 -20.77
CA GLN A 3 16.37 13.62 -20.16
C GLN A 3 15.48 12.39 -20.38
N CYS A 4 15.15 11.68 -19.31
CA CYS A 4 14.10 10.70 -19.28
C CYS A 4 12.79 11.48 -19.15
N GLN A 5 12.06 11.63 -20.26
CA GLN A 5 10.68 12.12 -20.22
C GLN A 5 9.83 11.01 -19.58
N SER A 6 9.38 11.28 -18.37
CA SER A 6 8.60 10.32 -17.56
C SER A 6 7.18 10.24 -18.08
N GLU A 7 6.86 9.18 -18.78
CA GLU A 7 5.50 8.68 -18.82
C GLU A 7 5.15 8.20 -17.41
N LYS A 8 4.03 8.70 -16.88
CA LYS A 8 3.51 8.38 -15.57
C LYS A 8 3.06 6.92 -15.54
N GLN A 9 3.95 6.00 -15.17
CA GLN A 9 3.61 4.61 -14.95
C GLN A 9 3.22 4.40 -13.48
N LEU A 10 1.94 4.17 -13.23
CA LEU A 10 1.50 3.43 -12.05
C LEU A 10 2.03 2.00 -12.21
N VAL A 11 2.87 1.54 -11.31
CA VAL A 11 3.49 0.22 -11.44
C VAL A 11 2.62 -0.82 -10.74
N PHE A 12 1.82 -1.55 -11.53
CA PHE A 12 1.31 -2.85 -11.14
C PHE A 12 2.40 -3.89 -11.42
N LEU A 13 2.94 -4.52 -10.42
CA LEU A 13 3.83 -5.67 -10.58
C LEU A 13 3.03 -6.95 -10.36
N ALA A 14 2.61 -7.60 -11.45
CA ALA A 14 2.26 -9.01 -11.42
C ALA A 14 3.58 -9.79 -11.45
N CYS A 15 3.94 -10.45 -10.36
CA CYS A 15 5.14 -11.28 -10.30
C CYS A 15 4.84 -12.63 -10.97
N HIS A 16 5.34 -12.84 -12.19
CA HIS A 16 5.36 -14.15 -12.86
C HIS A 16 6.65 -14.86 -12.49
N CYS A 17 6.59 -15.83 -11.60
CA CYS A 17 7.66 -16.81 -11.44
C CYS A 17 7.51 -17.93 -12.50
N THR A 18 8.22 -17.82 -13.63
CA THR A 18 8.42 -18.93 -14.56
C THR A 18 9.68 -19.66 -14.18
N HIS A 19 9.57 -20.85 -13.70
CA HIS A 19 10.36 -22.09 -13.85
C HIS A 19 10.47 -22.88 -12.54
N LEU A 20 9.64 -23.84 -12.36
CA LEU A 20 9.91 -25.27 -12.05
C LEU A 20 8.55 -25.94 -11.93
N ALA A 21 8.34 -26.99 -12.77
CA ALA A 21 7.10 -27.75 -12.81
C ALA A 21 7.01 -28.70 -11.60
N LEU A 22 6.65 -28.13 -10.46
CA LEU A 22 5.93 -28.81 -9.39
C LEU A 22 4.53 -28.20 -9.42
N SER A 23 3.50 -29.02 -9.40
CA SER A 23 2.08 -28.64 -9.46
C SER A 23 1.63 -27.90 -8.20
N LEU A 24 2.28 -26.78 -7.92
CA LEU A 24 1.78 -25.80 -6.96
C LEU A 24 0.70 -24.97 -7.68
N PRO A 25 -0.47 -24.75 -7.07
CA PRO A 25 -1.44 -23.84 -7.64
C PRO A 25 -0.75 -22.50 -7.88
N TYR A 26 -0.75 -22.03 -9.10
CA TYR A 26 -0.26 -20.72 -9.47
C TYR A 26 -1.05 -19.69 -8.66
N MET A 27 -0.37 -18.92 -7.80
CA MET A 27 -0.98 -17.88 -6.98
C MET A 27 -0.58 -16.53 -7.55
N ALA A 28 -1.55 -15.66 -7.82
CA ALA A 28 -1.31 -14.30 -8.24
C ALA A 28 -1.52 -13.34 -7.07
N GLY A 29 -0.68 -12.31 -6.97
CA GLY A 29 -0.84 -11.21 -6.03
C GLY A 29 -1.08 -9.90 -6.77
N ILE A 30 -1.87 -9.01 -6.17
CA ILE A 30 -2.09 -7.66 -6.67
C ILE A 30 -1.33 -6.68 -5.78
N TYR A 31 -0.42 -5.92 -6.40
CA TYR A 31 0.26 -4.80 -5.75
C TYR A 31 -0.30 -3.47 -6.26
N ILE A 32 -0.73 -2.61 -5.35
CA ILE A 32 -1.14 -1.23 -5.66
C ILE A 32 -0.12 -0.27 -5.05
N HIS A 33 0.53 0.51 -5.92
CA HIS A 33 1.48 1.52 -5.49
C HIS A 33 0.79 2.86 -5.22
N ILE A 34 0.80 3.31 -3.96
CA ILE A 34 0.32 4.63 -3.55
C ILE A 34 1.52 5.58 -3.48
N PRO A 35 1.69 6.52 -4.42
CA PRO A 35 2.92 7.30 -4.52
C PRO A 35 2.96 8.52 -3.60
N PHE A 36 2.14 8.58 -2.56
CA PHE A 36 2.04 9.78 -1.71
C PHE A 36 2.74 9.59 -0.38
N CYS A 37 3.50 10.63 0.03
CA CYS A 37 4.08 10.75 1.37
C CYS A 37 3.79 12.14 1.93
N LYS A 38 3.68 12.26 3.26
CA LYS A 38 3.65 13.57 3.93
C LYS A 38 5.05 14.20 3.94
N GLN A 39 6.09 13.37 3.99
CA GLN A 39 7.49 13.78 4.03
C GLN A 39 8.37 12.70 3.41
N LYS A 40 9.43 13.09 2.70
CA LYS A 40 10.38 12.14 2.12
C LYS A 40 11.49 11.81 3.13
N CYS A 41 11.71 10.52 3.38
CA CYS A 41 12.80 10.03 4.20
C CYS A 41 14.11 10.06 3.40
N ILE A 42 15.25 10.31 4.04
CA ILE A 42 16.54 10.49 3.36
C ILE A 42 17.07 9.22 2.69
N TYR A 43 16.64 8.06 3.20
CA TYR A 43 17.08 6.74 2.70
C TYR A 43 16.14 6.16 1.62
N CYS A 44 14.98 6.82 1.37
CA CYS A 44 13.92 6.22 0.58
C CYS A 44 14.14 6.45 -0.92
N ASP A 45 14.30 5.35 -1.66
CA ASP A 45 14.46 5.34 -3.11
C ASP A 45 13.18 4.94 -3.86
N PHE A 46 12.10 4.65 -3.13
CA PHE A 46 10.79 4.38 -3.73
C PHE A 46 10.24 5.64 -4.43
N TYR A 47 9.55 5.40 -5.54
CA TYR A 47 8.84 6.48 -6.21
C TYR A 47 7.75 7.04 -5.27
N SER A 48 7.95 8.29 -4.83
CA SER A 48 7.00 8.98 -3.96
C SER A 48 7.03 10.48 -4.17
N ILE A 49 5.89 11.10 -3.97
CA ILE A 49 5.68 12.55 -4.11
C ILE A 49 5.03 13.13 -2.86
N VAL A 50 5.43 14.37 -2.53
CA VAL A 50 4.85 15.13 -1.42
C VAL A 50 3.91 16.20 -2.02
N ASN A 51 2.83 15.77 -2.67
CA ASN A 51 1.86 16.67 -3.28
C ASN A 51 0.44 16.10 -3.17
N PRO A 52 -0.35 16.54 -2.17
CA PRO A 52 -1.70 16.04 -1.95
C PRO A 52 -2.69 16.43 -3.05
N ARG A 53 -2.39 17.45 -3.88
CA ARG A 53 -3.28 17.89 -4.97
C ARG A 53 -3.46 16.87 -6.08
N LEU A 54 -2.57 15.87 -6.14
CA LEU A 54 -2.65 14.80 -7.15
C LEU A 54 -3.45 13.58 -6.69
N VAL A 55 -3.92 13.55 -5.44
CA VAL A 55 -4.65 12.40 -4.88
C VAL A 55 -5.93 12.11 -5.66
N ASP A 56 -6.73 13.13 -5.94
CA ASP A 56 -8.01 12.94 -6.65
C ASP A 56 -7.78 12.42 -8.08
N ALA A 57 -6.80 12.99 -8.79
CA ALA A 57 -6.44 12.53 -10.13
C ALA A 57 -5.90 11.09 -10.12
N PHE A 58 -5.13 10.72 -9.11
CA PHE A 58 -4.64 9.36 -8.90
C PHE A 58 -5.81 8.40 -8.67
N VAL A 59 -6.70 8.71 -7.73
CA VAL A 59 -7.86 7.87 -7.41
C VAL A 59 -8.76 7.66 -8.63
N ALA A 60 -8.96 8.70 -9.44
CA ALA A 60 -9.71 8.61 -10.69
C ALA A 60 -9.02 7.74 -11.76
N ALA A 61 -7.69 7.62 -11.74
CA ALA A 61 -6.94 6.82 -12.70
C ALA A 61 -6.89 5.32 -12.34
N VAL A 62 -7.01 4.97 -11.06
CA VAL A 62 -6.90 3.56 -10.59
C VAL A 62 -7.92 2.62 -11.25
N PRO A 63 -9.23 2.95 -11.35
CA PRO A 63 -10.19 2.09 -12.03
C PRO A 63 -9.82 1.84 -13.50
N LEU A 64 -9.35 2.87 -14.20
CA LEU A 64 -8.97 2.78 -15.61
C LEU A 64 -7.75 1.88 -15.83
N GLU A 65 -6.80 1.92 -14.91
CA GLU A 65 -5.64 1.03 -14.97
C GLU A 65 -6.02 -0.42 -14.62
N LEU A 66 -6.84 -0.61 -13.60
CA LEU A 66 -7.39 -1.92 -13.24
C LEU A 66 -8.11 -2.56 -14.42
N GLU A 67 -9.03 -1.83 -15.05
CA GLU A 67 -9.79 -2.32 -16.21
C GLU A 67 -8.87 -2.78 -17.35
N ARG A 68 -7.77 -2.06 -17.60
CA ARG A 68 -6.80 -2.41 -18.66
C ARG A 68 -5.91 -3.59 -18.32
N ARG A 69 -5.59 -3.78 -17.05
CA ARG A 69 -4.53 -4.68 -16.61
C ARG A 69 -5.02 -5.91 -15.85
N ILE A 70 -6.28 -5.94 -15.42
CA ILE A 70 -6.80 -7.07 -14.63
C ILE A 70 -6.68 -8.40 -15.38
N GLY A 71 -6.73 -8.37 -16.71
CA GLY A 71 -6.52 -9.55 -17.55
C GLY A 71 -5.10 -10.14 -17.49
N GLU A 72 -4.10 -9.38 -16.97
CA GLU A 72 -2.73 -9.89 -16.79
C GLU A 72 -2.65 -10.98 -15.72
N ILE A 73 -3.61 -11.04 -14.79
CA ILE A 73 -3.73 -12.11 -13.80
C ILE A 73 -4.10 -13.44 -14.49
N GLY A 74 -4.67 -13.38 -15.70
CA GLY A 74 -5.06 -14.56 -16.49
C GLY A 74 -6.25 -15.30 -15.88
N ALA A 75 -6.29 -16.63 -16.07
CA ALA A 75 -7.32 -17.49 -15.50
C ALA A 75 -7.13 -17.77 -14.00
N GLN A 76 -6.11 -17.20 -13.40
CA GLN A 76 -5.75 -17.41 -11.98
C GLN A 76 -6.48 -16.39 -11.11
N ALA A 77 -7.02 -16.85 -9.99
CA ALA A 77 -7.55 -15.95 -8.99
C ALA A 77 -6.41 -15.29 -8.22
N ALA A 78 -6.44 -13.97 -8.07
CA ALA A 78 -5.57 -13.32 -7.09
C ALA A 78 -5.99 -13.74 -5.69
N ASP A 79 -5.04 -14.13 -4.85
CA ASP A 79 -5.29 -14.55 -3.48
C ASP A 79 -4.68 -13.60 -2.44
N THR A 80 -3.87 -12.64 -2.88
CA THR A 80 -3.28 -11.61 -2.02
C THR A 80 -3.41 -10.22 -2.62
N ILE A 81 -3.57 -9.21 -1.74
CA ILE A 81 -3.53 -7.80 -2.08
C ILE A 81 -2.48 -7.13 -1.20
N TYR A 82 -1.63 -6.32 -1.81
CA TYR A 82 -0.67 -5.50 -1.10
C TYR A 82 -0.77 -4.05 -1.56
N ILE A 83 -1.12 -3.14 -0.66
CA ILE A 83 -1.11 -1.70 -0.93
C ILE A 83 0.11 -1.09 -0.23
N GLY A 84 1.05 -0.61 -1.02
CA GLY A 84 2.32 -0.08 -0.54
C GLY A 84 2.82 1.11 -1.34
N GLY A 85 4.13 1.38 -1.27
CA GLY A 85 4.82 2.37 -2.09
C GLY A 85 5.37 3.56 -1.31
N GLY A 86 4.75 4.72 -1.38
CA GLY A 86 5.07 5.88 -0.56
C GLY A 86 4.58 5.67 0.87
N THR A 87 3.34 6.03 1.13
CA THR A 87 2.69 5.83 2.42
C THR A 87 1.17 5.76 2.22
N PRO A 88 0.60 4.57 2.03
CA PRO A 88 -0.85 4.43 1.80
C PRO A 88 -1.73 5.04 2.90
N SER A 89 -1.28 5.02 4.16
CA SER A 89 -1.98 5.61 5.29
C SER A 89 -2.10 7.14 5.26
N VAL A 90 -1.44 7.80 4.31
CA VAL A 90 -1.61 9.25 4.04
C VAL A 90 -2.96 9.54 3.39
N LEU A 91 -3.52 8.58 2.66
CA LEU A 91 -4.84 8.74 2.09
C LEU A 91 -5.90 8.78 3.19
N SER A 92 -6.79 9.75 3.09
CA SER A 92 -7.98 9.77 3.95
C SER A 92 -8.92 8.61 3.60
N ALA A 93 -9.92 8.37 4.44
CA ALA A 93 -10.82 7.21 4.33
C ALA A 93 -11.52 7.12 2.96
N SER A 94 -12.00 8.23 2.42
CA SER A 94 -12.75 8.23 1.15
C SER A 94 -11.89 7.84 -0.07
N PRO A 95 -10.71 8.46 -0.33
CA PRO A 95 -9.80 8.04 -1.40
C PRO A 95 -9.36 6.58 -1.28
N LEU A 96 -8.99 6.14 -0.08
CA LEU A 96 -8.54 4.76 0.13
C LEU A 96 -9.69 3.76 -0.14
N LYS A 97 -10.89 4.06 0.35
CA LYS A 97 -12.08 3.25 0.05
C LYS A 97 -12.39 3.20 -1.45
N ALA A 98 -12.22 4.32 -2.17
CA ALA A 98 -12.45 4.35 -3.61
C ALA A 98 -11.47 3.43 -4.37
N VAL A 99 -10.18 3.45 -4.00
CA VAL A 99 -9.17 2.54 -4.56
C VAL A 99 -9.56 1.08 -4.32
N VAL A 100 -9.92 0.73 -3.08
CA VAL A 100 -10.31 -0.65 -2.73
C VAL A 100 -11.60 -1.05 -3.41
N SER A 101 -12.59 -0.16 -3.52
CA SER A 101 -13.85 -0.45 -4.22
C SER A 101 -13.63 -0.69 -5.71
N ALA A 102 -12.73 0.05 -6.36
CA ALA A 102 -12.37 -0.20 -7.76
C ALA A 102 -11.74 -1.60 -7.92
N LEU A 103 -10.88 -2.01 -7.00
CA LEU A 103 -10.27 -3.34 -7.02
C LEU A 103 -11.32 -4.45 -6.80
N THR A 104 -12.21 -4.28 -5.83
CA THR A 104 -13.22 -5.31 -5.48
C THR A 104 -14.31 -5.47 -6.55
N ALA A 105 -14.44 -4.54 -7.47
CA ALA A 105 -15.28 -4.69 -8.66
C ALA A 105 -14.76 -5.78 -9.62
N HIS A 106 -13.46 -6.09 -9.56
CA HIS A 106 -12.81 -7.09 -10.42
C HIS A 106 -12.39 -8.36 -9.67
N VAL A 107 -12.11 -8.24 -8.37
CA VAL A 107 -11.58 -9.34 -7.55
C VAL A 107 -12.46 -9.55 -6.32
N PRO A 108 -13.14 -10.70 -6.21
CA PRO A 108 -13.96 -11.02 -5.04
C PRO A 108 -13.11 -11.11 -3.77
N MET A 109 -13.42 -10.31 -2.76
CA MET A 109 -12.69 -10.33 -1.48
C MET A 109 -12.74 -11.68 -0.77
N SER A 110 -13.74 -12.52 -1.04
CA SER A 110 -13.84 -13.89 -0.51
C SER A 110 -12.73 -14.83 -0.96
N GLN A 111 -12.01 -14.48 -2.04
CA GLN A 111 -10.86 -15.23 -2.55
C GLN A 111 -9.53 -14.75 -1.97
N ILE A 112 -9.52 -13.58 -1.34
CA ILE A 112 -8.31 -12.96 -0.80
C ILE A 112 -7.98 -13.55 0.56
N ARG A 113 -6.83 -14.25 0.65
CA ARG A 113 -6.31 -14.81 1.90
C ARG A 113 -5.60 -13.77 2.77
N GLU A 114 -4.92 -12.81 2.13
CA GLU A 114 -4.21 -11.74 2.82
C GLU A 114 -4.39 -10.42 2.08
N PHE A 115 -4.86 -9.42 2.81
CA PHE A 115 -4.88 -8.04 2.35
C PHE A 115 -3.98 -7.19 3.24
N THR A 116 -2.80 -6.86 2.73
CA THR A 116 -1.79 -6.06 3.45
C THR A 116 -1.83 -4.60 3.02
N ILE A 117 -1.66 -3.70 3.98
CA ILE A 117 -1.42 -2.28 3.72
C ILE A 117 -0.21 -1.77 4.53
N GLU A 118 0.58 -0.89 3.91
CA GLU A 118 1.66 -0.18 4.59
C GLU A 118 1.13 1.06 5.32
N VAL A 119 1.62 1.27 6.54
CA VAL A 119 1.28 2.44 7.37
C VAL A 119 2.52 3.04 8.02
N ASN A 120 2.50 4.35 8.24
CA ASN A 120 3.45 4.98 9.13
C ASN A 120 2.88 5.05 10.55
N PRO A 121 3.72 4.90 11.61
CA PRO A 121 3.25 4.97 12.99
C PRO A 121 2.45 6.22 13.33
N ASP A 122 2.88 7.37 12.82
CA ASP A 122 2.26 8.67 13.08
C ASP A 122 0.91 8.91 12.36
N ASP A 123 0.51 8.00 11.48
CA ASP A 123 -0.82 8.01 10.86
C ASP A 123 -1.82 7.13 11.63
N VAL A 124 -1.33 6.21 12.47
CA VAL A 124 -2.17 5.24 13.18
C VAL A 124 -2.98 5.90 14.28
N ASN A 125 -4.28 5.70 14.20
CA ASN A 125 -5.25 6.08 15.23
C ASN A 125 -6.49 5.17 15.10
N LEU A 126 -7.39 5.23 16.08
CA LEU A 126 -8.61 4.40 16.09
C LEU A 126 -9.50 4.60 14.86
N GLY A 127 -9.52 5.81 14.28
CA GLY A 127 -10.29 6.10 13.07
C GLY A 127 -9.72 5.35 11.86
N LEU A 128 -8.39 5.40 11.67
CA LEU A 128 -7.72 4.63 10.63
C LEU A 128 -7.91 3.14 10.84
N CYS A 129 -7.71 2.63 12.07
CA CYS A 129 -7.88 1.20 12.36
C CYS A 129 -9.27 0.69 11.98
N ARG A 130 -10.33 1.40 12.39
CA ARG A 130 -11.71 1.03 12.01
C ARG A 130 -11.88 1.03 10.51
N HIS A 131 -11.41 2.08 9.84
CA HIS A 131 -11.53 2.19 8.39
C HIS A 131 -10.81 1.04 7.67
N LEU A 132 -9.61 0.66 8.12
CA LEU A 132 -8.87 -0.47 7.54
C LEU A 132 -9.59 -1.80 7.73
N CYS A 133 -10.20 -2.02 8.91
CA CYS A 133 -11.07 -3.18 9.13
C CYS A 133 -12.29 -3.16 8.19
N ASP A 134 -12.95 -2.01 8.03
CA ASP A 134 -14.16 -1.87 7.19
C ASP A 134 -13.90 -2.15 5.72
N ILE A 135 -12.71 -1.87 5.21
CA ILE A 135 -12.32 -2.16 3.83
C ILE A 135 -11.68 -3.54 3.65
N GLY A 136 -11.61 -4.37 4.71
CA GLY A 136 -11.18 -5.76 4.66
C GLY A 136 -9.69 -6.00 4.78
N VAL A 137 -8.90 -5.02 5.24
CA VAL A 137 -7.47 -5.23 5.52
C VAL A 137 -7.32 -6.26 6.63
N SER A 138 -6.46 -7.26 6.39
CA SER A 138 -6.17 -8.34 7.35
C SER A 138 -4.78 -8.27 7.95
N ARG A 139 -3.86 -7.54 7.32
CA ARG A 139 -2.45 -7.41 7.74
C ARG A 139 -1.95 -5.99 7.60
N ILE A 140 -1.19 -5.53 8.60
CA ILE A 140 -0.52 -4.23 8.58
C ILE A 140 0.99 -4.42 8.48
N SER A 141 1.62 -3.69 7.55
CA SER A 141 3.06 -3.50 7.50
C SER A 141 3.37 -2.10 8.00
N MET A 142 3.97 -1.99 9.20
CA MET A 142 4.22 -0.68 9.82
C MET A 142 5.70 -0.30 9.72
N GLY A 143 5.98 0.86 9.12
CA GLY A 143 7.32 1.38 8.92
C GLY A 143 7.90 2.03 10.18
N VAL A 144 8.36 1.22 11.14
CA VAL A 144 9.00 1.71 12.39
C VAL A 144 10.40 2.23 12.15
N GLN A 145 11.22 1.52 11.39
CA GLN A 145 12.60 1.77 11.00
C GLN A 145 13.63 1.68 12.14
N SER A 146 13.39 2.33 13.28
CA SER A 146 14.24 2.27 14.49
C SER A 146 13.43 2.52 15.76
N PHE A 147 13.97 2.10 16.90
CA PHE A 147 13.50 2.45 18.25
C PHE A 147 14.43 3.45 18.95
N SER A 148 15.32 4.12 18.21
CA SER A 148 16.15 5.23 18.68
C SER A 148 15.62 6.54 18.09
N ASP A 149 15.24 7.49 18.93
CA ASP A 149 14.74 8.79 18.47
C ASP A 149 15.82 9.58 17.72
N ASP A 150 17.10 9.40 18.06
CA ASP A 150 18.22 10.03 17.35
C ASP A 150 18.36 9.47 15.93
N GLU A 151 18.29 8.14 15.76
CA GLU A 151 18.29 7.52 14.44
C GLU A 151 17.07 7.94 13.61
N LEU A 152 15.88 7.94 14.21
CA LEU A 152 14.66 8.36 13.54
C LEU A 152 14.76 9.80 13.04
N ARG A 153 15.37 10.69 13.84
CA ARG A 153 15.61 12.10 13.45
C ARG A 153 16.60 12.20 12.29
N VAL A 154 17.71 11.44 12.36
CA VAL A 154 18.71 11.41 11.28
C VAL A 154 18.12 10.96 9.96
N ILE A 155 17.26 9.94 9.96
CA ILE A 155 16.64 9.43 8.73
C ILE A 155 15.36 10.19 8.34
N ASN A 156 15.07 11.32 8.97
CA ASN A 156 13.93 12.18 8.70
C ASN A 156 12.57 11.50 8.90
N ARG A 157 12.42 10.76 10.02
CA ARG A 157 11.12 10.17 10.42
C ARG A 157 10.35 11.15 11.31
N ARG A 158 9.02 11.10 11.20
CA ARG A 158 8.13 12.02 11.93
C ARG A 158 7.65 11.47 13.27
N HIS A 159 7.68 10.14 13.43
CA HIS A 159 7.30 9.48 14.68
C HIS A 159 8.51 9.32 15.61
N SER A 160 8.25 9.13 16.89
CA SER A 160 9.20 8.72 17.92
C SER A 160 9.13 7.22 18.18
N ALA A 161 10.13 6.67 18.87
CA ALA A 161 10.11 5.29 19.34
C ALA A 161 8.86 4.99 20.20
N ALA A 162 8.52 5.88 21.13
CA ALA A 162 7.31 5.77 21.94
C ALA A 162 6.03 5.78 21.07
N GLY A 163 5.94 6.70 20.10
CA GLY A 163 4.83 6.76 19.16
C GLY A 163 4.66 5.50 18.32
N ALA A 164 5.76 4.85 17.92
CA ALA A 164 5.71 3.57 17.22
C ALA A 164 5.13 2.45 18.10
N ILE A 165 5.47 2.41 19.39
CA ILE A 165 4.92 1.45 20.36
C ILE A 165 3.43 1.71 20.58
N GLU A 166 3.03 2.97 20.73
CA GLU A 166 1.61 3.35 20.88
C GLU A 166 0.80 2.97 19.64
N ALA A 167 1.32 3.23 18.43
CA ALA A 167 0.71 2.83 17.17
C ALA A 167 0.55 1.30 17.08
N PHE A 168 1.56 0.54 17.42
CA PHE A 168 1.50 -0.92 17.48
C PHE A 168 0.40 -1.41 18.43
N ASN A 169 0.35 -0.86 19.64
CA ASN A 169 -0.67 -1.21 20.63
C ASN A 169 -2.08 -0.86 20.15
N CYS A 170 -2.24 0.26 19.43
CA CYS A 170 -3.52 0.67 18.85
C CYS A 170 -3.98 -0.36 17.79
N LEU A 171 -3.08 -0.76 16.88
CA LEU A 171 -3.36 -1.79 15.87
C LEU A 171 -3.73 -3.13 16.50
N ARG A 172 -2.94 -3.59 17.49
CA ARG A 172 -3.22 -4.86 18.19
C ARG A 172 -4.57 -4.88 18.90
N LYS A 173 -4.94 -3.77 19.58
CA LYS A 173 -6.25 -3.63 20.23
C LYS A 173 -7.42 -3.55 19.23
N SER A 174 -7.13 -3.18 17.98
CA SER A 174 -8.13 -3.09 16.91
C SER A 174 -8.28 -4.39 16.11
N GLY A 175 -7.54 -5.45 16.46
CA GLY A 175 -7.69 -6.79 15.89
C GLY A 175 -6.66 -7.16 14.82
N PHE A 176 -5.68 -6.27 14.52
CA PHE A 176 -4.58 -6.56 13.60
C PHE A 176 -3.45 -7.34 14.26
#